data_8777cda8cc89d916c9e34fa9ff7c2bf3
#
_entry.id   8777cda8cc89d916c9e34fa9ff7c2bf3
#
_cell.length_a   1.000
_cell.length_b   1.000
_cell.length_c   1.000
_cell.angle_alpha   90.00
_cell.angle_beta   90.00
_cell.angle_gamma   90.00
#
_symmetry.space_group_name_H-M   'P 1'
#
loop_
_entity.id
_entity.type
_entity.pdbx_description
1 polymer ?
#
loop_
_entity_poly.entity_id
_entity_poly.type
_entity_poly.pdbx_seq_one_letter_code
_entity_poly.pdbx_strand_id
1 'polypeptide(L)'
;GIKYVEATAPDPTGDAGVTGAQAWITENIKVLVAEHGKDTAFFSTNCSMQVPLIQQCAELGAIFPQQCCPSPYHAYPSAFNISTEGHEGDVPYMLEQITAKVAEYGNTGRMATWEVPINMMMIEAGVEYAIKYIEGEITDRCDEEALLAEMKLIAGDATTVSHYSDDSTPELE
;
A
#
# COMPACT_ATOMS: atom_id res chain seq x y z
N GLY A 1 4.34 -24.52 -2.02
CA GLY A 1 4.60 -23.12 -2.37
C GLY A 1 3.34 -22.47 -2.94
N ILE A 2 3.32 -21.16 -3.01
CA ILE A 2 2.21 -20.40 -3.65
C ILE A 2 2.40 -20.49 -5.17
N LYS A 3 1.32 -20.78 -5.91
CA LYS A 3 1.31 -20.74 -7.36
C LYS A 3 1.25 -19.27 -7.80
N TYR A 4 2.17 -18.85 -8.64
CA TYR A 4 2.15 -17.53 -9.28
C TYR A 4 1.45 -17.60 -10.64
N VAL A 5 0.61 -16.60 -10.93
CA VAL A 5 -0.06 -16.40 -12.22
C VAL A 5 0.13 -14.94 -12.64
N GLU A 6 0.68 -14.73 -13.82
CA GLU A 6 0.80 -13.41 -14.42
C GLU A 6 -0.45 -13.09 -15.24
N ALA A 7 -0.96 -11.87 -15.07
CA ALA A 7 -2.08 -11.35 -15.84
C ALA A 7 -1.75 -9.93 -16.34
N THR A 8 -1.76 -9.76 -17.66
CA THR A 8 -1.35 -8.49 -18.29
C THR A 8 -2.57 -7.63 -18.60
N ALA A 9 -2.73 -6.53 -17.88
CA ALA A 9 -3.71 -5.48 -18.19
C ALA A 9 -3.12 -4.49 -19.22
N PRO A 10 -3.96 -3.74 -19.96
CA PRO A 10 -3.49 -2.66 -20.82
C PRO A 10 -2.68 -1.63 -20.04
N ASP A 11 -1.61 -1.12 -20.66
CA ASP A 11 -0.80 -0.06 -20.08
C ASP A 11 -1.65 1.22 -19.91
N PRO A 12 -1.77 1.77 -18.68
CA PRO A 12 -2.53 3.00 -18.43
C PRO A 12 -1.94 4.24 -19.13
N THR A 13 -0.70 4.18 -19.58
CA THR A 13 -0.04 5.24 -20.37
C THR A 13 -0.13 5.02 -21.87
N GLY A 14 -0.62 3.86 -22.30
CA GLY A 14 -0.83 3.52 -23.70
C GLY A 14 -2.14 4.04 -24.29
N ASP A 15 -2.48 3.58 -25.49
CA ASP A 15 -3.65 4.07 -26.26
C ASP A 15 -4.99 3.85 -25.55
N ALA A 16 -5.14 2.76 -24.79
CA ALA A 16 -6.36 2.49 -24.04
C ALA A 16 -6.48 3.36 -22.76
N GLY A 17 -5.37 3.92 -22.30
CA GLY A 17 -5.29 4.80 -21.16
C GLY A 17 -5.73 4.17 -19.84
N VAL A 18 -5.89 5.01 -18.83
CA VAL A 18 -6.37 4.61 -17.49
C VAL A 18 -7.73 3.91 -17.57
N THR A 19 -8.63 4.43 -18.39
CA THR A 19 -9.99 3.87 -18.56
C THR A 19 -9.94 2.43 -19.07
N GLY A 20 -9.09 2.14 -20.05
CA GLY A 20 -8.94 0.79 -20.59
C GLY A 20 -8.35 -0.18 -19.56
N ALA A 21 -7.34 0.26 -18.78
CA ALA A 21 -6.78 -0.54 -17.72
C ALA A 21 -7.81 -0.86 -16.61
N GLN A 22 -8.61 0.13 -16.21
CA GLN A 22 -9.66 -0.05 -15.21
C GLN A 22 -10.80 -0.96 -15.68
N ALA A 23 -11.21 -0.82 -16.94
CA ALA A 23 -12.22 -1.69 -17.56
C ALA A 23 -11.72 -3.14 -17.58
N TRP A 24 -10.46 -3.35 -17.95
CA TRP A 24 -9.86 -4.68 -17.94
C TRP A 24 -9.90 -5.33 -16.55
N ILE A 25 -9.54 -4.60 -15.50
CA ILE A 25 -9.63 -5.09 -14.11
C ILE A 25 -11.07 -5.53 -13.79
N THR A 26 -12.04 -4.67 -14.05
CA THR A 26 -13.45 -4.94 -13.74
C THR A 26 -13.97 -6.18 -14.48
N GLU A 27 -13.51 -6.41 -15.71
CA GLU A 27 -13.95 -7.53 -16.53
C GLU A 27 -13.21 -8.83 -16.22
N ASN A 28 -11.92 -8.77 -15.93
CA ASN A 28 -11.07 -9.94 -15.88
C ASN A 28 -10.85 -10.51 -14.47
N ILE A 29 -10.93 -9.71 -13.39
CA ILE A 29 -10.76 -10.24 -12.03
C ILE A 29 -11.79 -11.32 -11.72
N LYS A 30 -13.05 -11.14 -12.11
CA LYS A 30 -14.10 -12.15 -11.95
C LYS A 30 -13.81 -13.45 -12.71
N VAL A 31 -13.19 -13.36 -13.89
CA VAL A 31 -12.79 -14.53 -14.69
C VAL A 31 -11.65 -15.27 -13.99
N LEU A 32 -10.64 -14.55 -13.51
CA LEU A 32 -9.52 -15.11 -12.78
C LEU A 32 -9.95 -15.75 -11.45
N VAL A 33 -10.90 -15.15 -10.73
CA VAL A 33 -11.48 -15.75 -9.53
C VAL A 33 -12.27 -17.02 -9.86
N ALA A 34 -13.02 -17.03 -10.97
CA ALA A 34 -13.75 -18.22 -11.42
C ALA A 34 -12.79 -19.37 -11.81
N GLU A 35 -11.64 -19.06 -12.39
CA GLU A 35 -10.63 -20.02 -12.82
C GLU A 35 -9.79 -20.55 -11.65
N HIS A 36 -9.35 -19.67 -10.76
CA HIS A 36 -8.36 -19.98 -9.72
C HIS A 36 -8.94 -20.07 -8.31
N GLY A 37 -10.20 -19.68 -8.13
CA GLY A 37 -10.88 -19.66 -6.84
C GLY A 37 -10.71 -18.34 -6.08
N LYS A 38 -11.60 -18.14 -5.10
CA LYS A 38 -11.61 -16.92 -4.26
C LYS A 38 -10.39 -16.79 -3.34
N ASP A 39 -9.63 -17.86 -3.12
CA ASP A 39 -8.40 -17.84 -2.33
C ASP A 39 -7.19 -17.35 -3.13
N THR A 40 -7.43 -16.80 -4.31
CA THR A 40 -6.45 -16.10 -5.11
C THR A 40 -6.20 -14.69 -4.55
N ALA A 41 -4.92 -14.38 -4.32
CA ALA A 41 -4.48 -13.04 -3.94
C ALA A 41 -4.15 -12.23 -5.19
N PHE A 42 -4.68 -11.01 -5.26
CA PHE A 42 -4.46 -10.11 -6.38
C PHE A 42 -3.60 -8.92 -5.97
N PHE A 43 -2.58 -8.64 -6.76
CA PHE A 43 -1.71 -7.48 -6.61
C PHE A 43 -1.55 -6.76 -7.95
N SER A 44 -1.76 -5.44 -7.97
CA SER A 44 -1.55 -4.61 -9.16
C SER A 44 -0.31 -3.74 -8.99
N THR A 45 0.47 -3.63 -10.04
CA THR A 45 1.71 -2.82 -10.08
C THR A 45 1.49 -1.36 -10.45
N ASN A 46 0.24 -0.94 -10.73
CA ASN A 46 -0.08 0.43 -11.13
C ASN A 46 -1.20 1.05 -10.29
N CYS A 47 -0.99 2.30 -9.86
CA CYS A 47 -1.94 3.04 -9.01
C CYS A 47 -3.32 3.21 -9.62
N SER A 48 -3.42 3.40 -10.94
CA SER A 48 -4.70 3.62 -11.63
C SER A 48 -5.66 2.44 -11.56
N MET A 49 -5.14 1.23 -11.36
CA MET A 49 -5.91 -0.01 -11.28
C MET A 49 -6.37 -0.37 -9.86
N GLN A 50 -5.88 0.31 -8.82
CA GLN A 50 -6.12 -0.09 -7.42
C GLN A 50 -7.59 0.01 -7.03
N VAL A 51 -8.27 1.09 -7.40
CA VAL A 51 -9.68 1.31 -7.03
C VAL A 51 -10.58 0.17 -7.53
N PRO A 52 -10.63 -0.14 -8.84
CA PRO A 52 -11.45 -1.24 -9.33
C PRO A 52 -10.97 -2.61 -8.81
N LEU A 53 -9.68 -2.79 -8.55
CA LEU A 53 -9.16 -4.05 -8.00
C LEU A 53 -9.67 -4.30 -6.58
N ILE A 54 -9.61 -3.29 -5.71
CA ILE A 54 -10.15 -3.35 -4.34
C ILE A 54 -11.65 -3.67 -4.38
N GLN A 55 -12.41 -2.98 -5.24
CA GLN A 55 -13.85 -3.23 -5.40
C GLN A 55 -14.15 -4.65 -5.85
N GLN A 56 -13.46 -5.16 -6.87
CA GLN A 56 -13.65 -6.52 -7.36
C GLN A 56 -13.26 -7.58 -6.32
N CYS A 57 -12.14 -7.38 -5.60
CA CYS A 57 -11.77 -8.30 -4.52
C CYS A 57 -12.80 -8.32 -3.39
N ALA A 58 -13.34 -7.15 -3.04
CA ALA A 58 -14.38 -7.04 -2.02
C ALA A 58 -15.67 -7.76 -2.43
N GLU A 59 -16.16 -7.51 -3.65
CA GLU A 59 -17.39 -8.10 -4.18
C GLU A 59 -17.31 -9.63 -4.38
N LEU A 60 -16.14 -10.13 -4.80
CA LEU A 60 -15.95 -11.54 -5.14
C LEU A 60 -15.42 -12.37 -3.97
N GLY A 61 -15.12 -11.76 -2.84
CA GLY A 61 -14.53 -12.44 -1.69
C GLY A 61 -13.08 -12.91 -1.94
N ALA A 62 -12.36 -12.29 -2.87
CA ALA A 62 -10.97 -12.60 -3.17
C ALA A 62 -10.01 -11.96 -2.15
N ILE A 63 -8.72 -12.30 -2.22
CA ILE A 63 -7.72 -11.76 -1.32
C ILE A 63 -7.07 -10.51 -1.94
N PHE A 64 -7.04 -9.42 -1.19
CA PHE A 64 -6.30 -8.21 -1.54
C PHE A 64 -5.23 -7.94 -0.46
N PRO A 65 -3.95 -8.28 -0.72
CA PRO A 65 -2.92 -8.23 0.32
C PRO A 65 -2.44 -6.82 0.65
N GLN A 66 -2.35 -5.93 -0.34
CA GLN A 66 -1.90 -4.54 -0.14
C GLN A 66 -2.02 -3.71 -1.42
N GLN A 67 -1.98 -2.40 -1.26
CA GLN A 67 -1.86 -1.45 -2.36
C GLN A 67 -0.41 -1.40 -2.90
N CYS A 68 -0.26 -0.97 -4.17
CA CYS A 68 1.05 -0.72 -4.77
C CYS A 68 1.79 0.47 -4.13
N CYS A 69 1.05 1.48 -3.65
CA CYS A 69 1.59 2.59 -2.89
C CYS A 69 1.29 2.38 -1.40
N PRO A 70 2.30 2.42 -0.52
CA PRO A 70 2.16 2.00 0.87
C PRO A 70 1.45 3.07 1.74
N SER A 71 0.12 3.09 1.66
CA SER A 71 -0.70 4.04 2.43
C SER A 71 -2.15 3.56 2.54
N PRO A 72 -2.80 3.66 3.73
CA PRO A 72 -4.23 3.41 3.88
C PRO A 72 -5.09 4.43 3.11
N TYR A 73 -4.55 5.61 2.80
CA TYR A 73 -5.23 6.61 1.99
C TYR A 73 -5.20 6.29 0.48
N HIS A 74 -4.36 5.35 0.05
CA HIS A 74 -4.29 5.00 -1.36
C HIS A 74 -5.43 4.05 -1.76
N ALA A 75 -6.28 4.52 -2.66
CA ALA A 75 -7.37 3.84 -3.32
C ALA A 75 -8.55 3.39 -2.42
N TYR A 76 -8.36 2.97 -1.19
CA TYR A 76 -9.46 2.53 -0.30
C TYR A 76 -10.55 3.59 -0.10
N PRO A 77 -10.23 4.88 0.16
CA PRO A 77 -11.27 5.90 0.30
C PRO A 77 -12.17 5.98 -0.93
N SER A 78 -11.57 5.98 -2.11
CA SER A 78 -12.32 6.01 -3.39
C SER A 78 -13.07 4.71 -3.67
N ALA A 79 -12.48 3.56 -3.36
CA ALA A 79 -13.08 2.26 -3.61
C ALA A 79 -14.34 2.02 -2.76
N PHE A 80 -14.33 2.49 -1.51
CA PHE A 80 -15.38 2.26 -0.53
C PHE A 80 -16.21 3.49 -0.18
N ASN A 81 -16.00 4.62 -0.90
CA ASN A 81 -16.67 5.89 -0.63
C ASN A 81 -16.50 6.36 0.83
N ILE A 82 -15.29 6.23 1.37
CA ILE A 82 -14.94 6.73 2.69
C ILE A 82 -14.64 8.23 2.59
N SER A 83 -15.35 9.06 3.37
CA SER A 83 -15.03 10.49 3.45
C SER A 83 -13.76 10.71 4.23
N THR A 84 -12.91 11.58 3.72
CA THR A 84 -11.71 12.07 4.43
C THR A 84 -11.88 13.49 4.96
N GLU A 85 -13.03 14.12 4.72
CA GLU A 85 -13.32 15.48 5.12
C GLU A 85 -13.33 15.61 6.66
N GLY A 86 -12.46 16.46 7.19
CA GLY A 86 -12.28 16.66 8.63
C GLY A 86 -11.46 15.55 9.33
N HIS A 87 -10.91 14.62 8.56
CA HIS A 87 -10.06 13.52 9.02
C HIS A 87 -8.77 13.39 8.20
N GLU A 88 -8.28 14.51 7.65
CA GLU A 88 -7.04 14.56 6.91
C GLU A 88 -5.87 14.23 7.84
N GLY A 89 -5.14 13.17 7.53
CA GLY A 89 -4.03 12.69 8.36
C GLY A 89 -4.45 11.84 9.57
N ASP A 90 -5.74 11.65 9.82
CA ASP A 90 -6.25 10.78 10.89
C ASP A 90 -6.19 9.29 10.46
N VAL A 91 -5.01 8.70 10.59
CA VAL A 91 -4.76 7.31 10.21
C VAL A 91 -5.63 6.32 10.98
N PRO A 92 -5.80 6.45 12.32
CA PRO A 92 -6.72 5.58 13.07
C PRO A 92 -8.14 5.57 12.52
N TYR A 93 -8.70 6.74 12.22
CA TYR A 93 -10.03 6.85 11.60
C TYR A 93 -10.06 6.09 10.26
N MET A 94 -9.08 6.30 9.40
CA MET A 94 -9.03 5.65 8.09
C MET A 94 -9.00 4.13 8.20
N LEU A 95 -8.17 3.59 9.11
CA LEU A 95 -8.08 2.15 9.35
C LEU A 95 -9.38 1.56 9.91
N GLU A 96 -10.06 2.29 10.81
CA GLU A 96 -11.36 1.90 11.33
C GLU A 96 -12.42 1.83 10.22
N GLN A 97 -12.49 2.86 9.35
CA GLN A 97 -13.43 2.89 8.23
C GLN A 97 -13.15 1.78 7.21
N ILE A 98 -11.89 1.55 6.85
CA ILE A 98 -11.52 0.45 5.96
C ILE A 98 -11.94 -0.89 6.57
N THR A 99 -11.64 -1.11 7.84
CA THR A 99 -11.99 -2.35 8.57
C THR A 99 -13.49 -2.58 8.56
N ALA A 100 -14.27 -1.54 8.86
CA ALA A 100 -15.73 -1.61 8.86
C ALA A 100 -16.27 -1.96 7.45
N LYS A 101 -15.76 -1.32 6.41
CA LYS A 101 -16.14 -1.60 5.02
C LYS A 101 -15.78 -3.01 4.58
N VAL A 102 -14.59 -3.48 4.89
CA VAL A 102 -14.17 -4.86 4.60
C VAL A 102 -15.09 -5.87 5.30
N ALA A 103 -15.50 -5.58 6.54
CA ALA A 103 -16.45 -6.42 7.27
C ALA A 103 -17.85 -6.41 6.66
N GLU A 104 -18.34 -5.26 6.15
CA GLU A 104 -19.62 -5.17 5.43
C GLU A 104 -19.65 -6.10 4.21
N TYR A 105 -18.54 -6.27 3.50
CA TYR A 105 -18.39 -7.22 2.37
C TYR A 105 -18.17 -8.68 2.83
N GLY A 106 -18.05 -8.95 4.13
CA GLY A 106 -17.76 -10.29 4.65
C GLY A 106 -16.31 -10.74 4.43
N ASN A 107 -15.39 -9.83 4.16
CA ASN A 107 -14.00 -10.10 3.77
C ASN A 107 -12.98 -9.92 4.90
N THR A 108 -13.42 -9.92 6.15
CA THR A 108 -12.53 -9.85 7.31
C THR A 108 -11.42 -10.92 7.22
N GLY A 109 -10.16 -10.48 7.35
CA GLY A 109 -8.99 -11.35 7.22
C GLY A 109 -8.58 -11.69 5.77
N ARG A 110 -9.27 -11.14 4.76
CA ARG A 110 -8.96 -11.35 3.34
C ARG A 110 -8.46 -10.11 2.62
N MET A 111 -8.66 -8.94 3.19
CA MET A 111 -8.19 -7.66 2.65
C MET A 111 -7.34 -6.95 3.70
N ALA A 112 -6.23 -6.41 3.27
CA ALA A 112 -5.29 -5.69 4.13
C ALA A 112 -4.90 -4.34 3.54
N THR A 113 -4.35 -3.49 4.37
CA THR A 113 -3.77 -2.20 4.00
C THR A 113 -2.52 -1.93 4.83
N TRP A 114 -1.81 -0.88 4.48
CA TRP A 114 -0.68 -0.38 5.27
C TRP A 114 -1.18 0.31 6.53
N GLU A 115 -0.46 0.10 7.63
CA GLU A 115 -0.80 0.67 8.94
C GLU A 115 -0.53 2.18 9.00
N VAL A 116 0.49 2.64 8.27
CA VAL A 116 0.85 4.06 8.14
C VAL A 116 1.12 4.41 6.68
N PRO A 117 0.95 5.70 6.28
CA PRO A 117 1.42 6.16 4.98
C PRO A 117 2.95 6.29 5.01
N ILE A 118 3.64 5.31 4.47
CA ILE A 118 5.11 5.17 4.56
C ILE A 118 5.85 6.40 4.02
N ASN A 119 5.38 6.98 2.92
CA ASN A 119 5.98 8.19 2.36
C ASN A 119 5.91 9.39 3.33
N MET A 120 4.82 9.55 4.07
CA MET A 120 4.68 10.59 5.09
C MET A 120 5.58 10.31 6.28
N MET A 121 5.58 9.06 6.76
CA MET A 121 6.46 8.62 7.85
C MET A 121 7.93 8.88 7.53
N MET A 122 8.38 8.58 6.31
CA MET A 122 9.76 8.84 5.90
C MET A 122 10.10 10.33 5.87
N ILE A 123 9.16 11.20 5.48
CA ILE A 123 9.36 12.64 5.48
C ILE A 123 9.44 13.16 6.93
N GLU A 124 8.51 12.78 7.78
CA GLU A 124 8.47 13.21 9.19
C GLU A 124 9.73 12.75 9.94
N ALA A 125 10.07 11.47 9.85
CA ALA A 125 11.29 10.93 10.46
C ALA A 125 12.57 11.61 9.94
N GLY A 126 12.62 11.88 8.63
CA GLY A 126 13.75 12.58 8.02
C GLY A 126 13.88 14.03 8.49
N VAL A 127 12.78 14.74 8.71
CA VAL A 127 12.78 16.11 9.25
C VAL A 127 13.25 16.11 10.70
N GLU A 128 12.73 15.24 11.56
CA GLU A 128 13.14 15.12 12.96
C GLU A 128 14.62 14.75 13.07
N TYR A 129 15.08 13.81 12.26
CA TYR A 129 16.50 13.47 12.16
C TYR A 129 17.37 14.69 11.79
N ALA A 130 16.94 15.48 10.78
CA ALA A 130 17.67 16.66 10.36
C ALA A 130 17.72 17.74 11.44
N ILE A 131 16.64 17.94 12.20
CA ILE A 131 16.61 18.86 13.35
C ILE A 131 17.63 18.44 14.39
N LYS A 132 17.62 17.18 14.83
CA LYS A 132 18.55 16.63 15.81
C LYS A 132 20.01 16.70 15.35
N TYR A 133 20.25 16.51 14.05
CA TYR A 133 21.58 16.69 13.46
C TYR A 133 22.05 18.15 13.53
N ILE A 134 21.18 19.11 13.24
CA ILE A 134 21.50 20.56 13.30
C ILE A 134 21.74 21.00 14.75
N GLU A 135 21.00 20.46 15.69
CA GLU A 135 21.13 20.73 17.13
C GLU A 135 22.34 20.04 17.76
N GLY A 136 23.00 19.13 17.03
CA GLY A 136 24.19 18.41 17.47
C GLY A 136 23.91 17.20 18.37
N GLU A 137 22.67 16.77 18.47
CA GLU A 137 22.28 15.55 19.18
C GLU A 137 22.71 14.30 18.39
N ILE A 138 22.63 14.36 17.07
CA ILE A 138 23.15 13.36 16.13
C ILE A 138 24.36 13.97 15.42
N THR A 139 25.48 13.27 15.37
CA THR A 139 26.74 13.78 14.80
C THR A 139 27.08 13.13 13.46
N ASP A 140 26.52 11.99 13.15
CA ASP A 140 26.70 11.32 11.86
C ASP A 140 25.63 11.79 10.87
N ARG A 141 26.02 11.94 9.61
CA ARG A 141 25.07 12.28 8.52
C ARG A 141 24.14 11.13 8.15
N CYS A 142 24.49 9.90 8.49
CA CYS A 142 23.74 8.70 8.17
C CYS A 142 23.83 7.71 9.34
N ASP A 143 23.22 8.05 10.46
CA ASP A 143 23.09 7.19 11.64
C ASP A 143 21.78 6.40 11.50
N GLU A 144 21.90 5.13 11.07
CA GLU A 144 20.75 4.25 10.82
C GLU A 144 19.94 3.95 12.08
N GLU A 145 20.62 3.82 13.25
CA GLU A 145 19.95 3.55 14.51
C GLU A 145 19.11 4.75 14.96
N ALA A 146 19.66 5.95 14.84
CA ALA A 146 18.95 7.18 15.13
C ALA A 146 17.76 7.40 14.16
N LEU A 147 17.95 7.18 12.86
CA LEU A 147 16.87 7.30 11.88
C LEU A 147 15.75 6.27 12.13
N LEU A 148 16.12 5.02 12.43
CA LEU A 148 15.15 3.99 12.78
C LEU A 148 14.37 4.33 14.05
N ALA A 149 15.01 4.98 15.02
CA ALA A 149 14.34 5.44 16.24
C ALA A 149 13.24 6.46 15.90
N GLU A 150 13.52 7.44 15.04
CA GLU A 150 12.50 8.42 14.58
C GLU A 150 11.36 7.73 13.81
N MET A 151 11.67 6.79 12.93
CA MET A 151 10.64 6.02 12.21
C MET A 151 9.74 5.23 13.16
N LYS A 152 10.29 4.65 14.22
CA LYS A 152 9.52 3.90 15.24
C LYS A 152 8.58 4.77 16.06
N LEU A 153 8.91 6.04 16.28
CA LEU A 153 8.02 6.97 16.96
C LEU A 153 6.72 7.20 16.17
N ILE A 154 6.76 7.10 14.86
CA ILE A 154 5.63 7.33 13.96
C ILE A 154 4.91 6.02 13.63
N ALA A 155 5.66 4.98 13.27
CA ALA A 155 5.13 3.74 12.71
C ALA A 155 5.12 2.55 13.70
N GLY A 156 5.60 2.76 14.94
CA GLY A 156 5.60 1.75 16.00
C GLY A 156 6.85 0.85 16.02
N ASP A 157 6.98 0.12 17.12
CA ASP A 157 8.18 -0.68 17.45
C ASP A 157 8.49 -1.82 16.46
N ALA A 158 7.48 -2.28 15.72
CA ALA A 158 7.64 -3.31 14.70
C ALA A 158 8.38 -2.84 13.43
N THR A 159 8.61 -1.52 13.29
CA THR A 159 9.33 -0.94 12.16
C THR A 159 10.77 -1.44 12.12
N THR A 160 11.19 -1.90 10.96
CA THR A 160 12.56 -2.31 10.66
C THR A 160 13.03 -1.68 9.36
N VAL A 161 14.33 -1.45 9.26
CA VAL A 161 14.99 -1.02 8.03
C VAL A 161 16.10 -2.00 7.68
N SER A 162 16.41 -2.11 6.40
CA SER A 162 17.55 -2.87 5.91
C SER A 162 18.12 -2.18 4.68
N HIS A 163 19.40 -2.41 4.40
CA HIS A 163 19.97 -1.93 3.16
C HIS A 163 19.23 -2.54 1.97
N TYR A 164 18.97 -1.70 0.98
CA TYR A 164 18.50 -2.20 -0.30
C TYR A 164 19.65 -2.94 -0.99
N SER A 165 19.47 -4.22 -1.23
CA SER A 165 20.38 -5.02 -2.03
C SER A 165 19.58 -5.78 -3.07
N ASP A 166 19.98 -5.68 -4.32
CA ASP A 166 19.63 -6.64 -5.34
C ASP A 166 20.93 -7.14 -6.01
N ASP A 167 20.90 -8.30 -6.63
CA ASP A 167 22.08 -8.90 -7.28
C ASP A 167 22.65 -8.06 -8.42
N SER A 168 21.97 -6.97 -8.82
CA SER A 168 22.32 -6.08 -9.91
C SER A 168 22.91 -4.74 -9.47
N THR A 169 22.75 -4.35 -8.18
CA THR A 169 23.29 -3.09 -7.65
C THR A 169 24.57 -3.34 -6.85
N PRO A 170 25.68 -2.62 -7.15
CA PRO A 170 26.82 -2.58 -6.24
C PRO A 170 26.38 -2.03 -4.88
N GLU A 171 26.88 -2.62 -3.78
CA GLU A 171 26.70 -2.03 -2.46
C GLU A 171 27.15 -0.56 -2.52
N LEU A 172 26.25 0.35 -2.09
CA LEU A 172 26.58 1.75 -1.92
C LEU A 172 27.44 1.85 -0.68
N GLU A 173 28.78 1.97 -0.86
CA GLU A 173 29.73 2.28 0.21
C GLU A 173 29.55 3.70 0.74
#